data_e466d7cdc9e9b15cc078d800e5e31bdf
#
_entry.id   e466d7cdc9e9b15cc078d800e5e31bdf
#
_cell.length_a   1.000
_cell.length_b   1.000
_cell.length_c   1.000
_cell.angle_alpha   90.00
_cell.angle_beta   90.00
_cell.angle_gamma   90.00
#
_symmetry.space_group_name_H-M   'P 1'
#
loop_
_entity.id
_entity.type
_entity.pdbx_description
1 polymer ?
#
loop_
_entity_poly.entity_id
_entity_poly.type
_entity_poly.pdbx_seq_one_letter_code
_entity_poly.pdbx_strand_id
1 'polypeptide(L)'
;DVIKRFANHKKLYATFLPHSSRYISRKKLAITLGIKAAKYPWVIVTDAWCKPENDQWLRSFAQYCSDDKEIVIGHTFYDDDAPVAYQYEHSVHAAYNLRSATKGKGITTNSSLVAIRKDFFMKENGFLGNLKFVRGEYAFLVNKFSNKENTGVAIAPSSFLIEDTPFKKRWGNNHLFAINAQGCLDGFYRLRTLYHLDNGLMHL
;
A
#
# COMPACT_ATOMS: atom_id res chain seq x y z
N ASP A 1 24.67 -8.21 3.98
CA ASP A 1 23.66 -7.31 4.53
C ASP A 1 23.68 -6.00 3.73
N VAL A 2 22.64 -5.79 2.90
CA VAL A 2 22.56 -4.65 1.97
C VAL A 2 22.58 -3.32 2.74
N ILE A 3 21.90 -3.23 3.88
CA ILE A 3 21.80 -1.99 4.67
C ILE A 3 23.19 -1.56 5.16
N LYS A 4 24.07 -2.50 5.52
CA LYS A 4 25.44 -2.19 5.97
C LYS A 4 26.28 -1.52 4.88
N ARG A 5 26.04 -1.83 3.60
CA ARG A 5 26.76 -1.19 2.49
C ARG A 5 26.48 0.30 2.40
N PHE A 6 25.32 0.74 2.88
CA PHE A 6 24.89 2.13 2.87
C PHE A 6 24.91 2.80 4.24
N ALA A 7 25.53 2.17 5.26
CA ALA A 7 25.52 2.68 6.64
C ALA A 7 26.07 4.10 6.79
N ASN A 8 26.99 4.50 5.90
CA ASN A 8 27.59 5.85 5.89
C ASN A 8 26.84 6.86 5.01
N HIS A 9 25.72 6.46 4.41
CA HIS A 9 24.96 7.37 3.54
C HIS A 9 24.15 8.36 4.36
N LYS A 10 24.45 9.66 4.24
CA LYS A 10 23.88 10.75 5.07
C LYS A 10 22.36 10.86 5.08
N LYS A 11 21.68 10.28 4.08
CA LYS A 11 20.22 10.31 3.94
C LYS A 11 19.53 8.97 4.28
N LEU A 12 20.30 7.94 4.64
CA LEU A 12 19.75 6.64 5.03
C LEU A 12 19.78 6.49 6.55
N TYR A 13 18.62 6.20 7.11
CA TYR A 13 18.46 5.91 8.54
C TYR A 13 17.86 4.52 8.70
N ALA A 14 18.58 3.63 9.36
CA ALA A 14 18.12 2.29 9.67
C ALA A 14 17.70 2.19 11.15
N THR A 15 16.52 1.67 11.39
CA THR A 15 15.99 1.43 12.74
C THR A 15 15.58 -0.03 12.87
N PHE A 16 15.95 -0.65 13.98
CA PHE A 16 15.62 -2.02 14.31
C PHE A 16 14.52 -2.06 15.37
N LEU A 17 13.47 -2.82 15.11
CA LEU A 17 12.42 -3.02 16.09
C LEU A 17 12.80 -4.12 17.07
N PRO A 18 12.67 -3.90 18.40
CA PRO A 18 12.93 -4.92 19.39
C PRO A 18 11.94 -6.09 19.24
N HIS A 19 12.39 -7.27 19.65
CA HIS A 19 11.57 -8.48 19.61
C HIS A 19 10.43 -8.50 20.64
N SER A 20 10.43 -7.60 21.62
CA SER A 20 9.38 -7.52 22.63
C SER A 20 8.08 -7.02 22.01
N SER A 21 7.06 -7.85 22.04
CA SER A 21 5.88 -7.66 21.20
C SER A 21 4.62 -7.45 22.02
N ARG A 22 4.42 -6.25 22.45
CA ARG A 22 3.06 -5.77 22.74
C ARG A 22 2.28 -5.43 21.45
N TYR A 23 2.94 -5.50 20.30
CA TYR A 23 2.36 -5.16 18.99
C TYR A 23 2.19 -6.41 18.14
N ILE A 24 0.95 -6.72 17.79
CA ILE A 24 0.60 -7.87 16.93
C ILE A 24 1.22 -7.71 15.53
N SER A 25 1.23 -6.49 14.97
CA SER A 25 1.85 -6.19 13.68
C SER A 25 3.12 -5.35 13.83
N ARG A 26 4.27 -5.99 13.68
CA ARG A 26 5.58 -5.32 13.67
C ARG A 26 5.70 -4.34 12.49
N LYS A 27 5.09 -4.66 11.34
CA LYS A 27 5.11 -3.80 10.15
C LYS A 27 4.34 -2.49 10.40
N LYS A 28 3.15 -2.53 11.00
CA LYS A 28 2.41 -1.32 11.38
C LYS A 28 3.19 -0.46 12.38
N LEU A 29 3.88 -1.09 13.34
CA LEU A 29 4.77 -0.37 14.26
C LEU A 29 5.93 0.28 13.51
N ALA A 30 6.59 -0.45 12.58
CA ALA A 30 7.68 0.07 11.77
C ALA A 30 7.24 1.29 10.95
N ILE A 31 6.11 1.19 10.27
CA ILE A 31 5.53 2.29 9.48
C ILE A 31 5.24 3.50 10.39
N THR A 32 4.62 3.28 11.54
CA THR A 32 4.31 4.36 12.50
C THR A 32 5.58 5.07 12.97
N LEU A 33 6.62 4.33 13.34
CA LEU A 33 7.89 4.90 13.79
C LEU A 33 8.61 5.63 12.64
N GLY A 34 8.57 5.07 11.42
CA GLY A 34 9.14 5.70 10.23
C GLY A 34 8.47 7.02 9.91
N ILE A 35 7.13 7.07 9.92
CA ILE A 35 6.37 8.31 9.69
C ILE A 35 6.67 9.32 10.80
N LYS A 36 6.69 8.89 12.05
CA LYS A 36 7.00 9.77 13.19
C LYS A 36 8.41 10.37 13.09
N ALA A 37 9.40 9.60 12.64
CA ALA A 37 10.78 10.04 12.47
C ALA A 37 11.02 10.85 11.19
N ALA A 38 10.10 10.82 10.22
CA ALA A 38 10.26 11.53 8.94
C ALA A 38 10.44 13.03 9.16
N LYS A 39 11.34 13.64 8.37
CA LYS A 39 11.67 15.07 8.43
C LYS A 39 10.75 15.93 7.54
N TYR A 40 10.19 15.35 6.51
CA TYR A 40 9.37 16.03 5.51
C TYR A 40 7.89 15.76 5.70
N PRO A 41 7.00 16.62 5.19
CA PRO A 41 5.57 16.49 5.40
C PRO A 41 4.98 15.26 4.69
N TRP A 42 5.49 14.87 3.52
CA TRP A 42 5.06 13.69 2.80
C TRP A 42 5.95 12.50 3.09
N VAL A 43 5.35 11.36 3.35
CA VAL A 43 6.04 10.09 3.59
C VAL A 43 5.49 9.04 2.64
N ILE A 44 6.36 8.49 1.81
CA ILE A 44 6.03 7.36 0.94
C ILE A 44 6.36 6.07 1.70
N VAL A 45 5.37 5.18 1.79
CA VAL A 45 5.49 3.86 2.39
C VAL A 45 5.46 2.83 1.27
N THR A 46 6.49 2.00 1.22
CA THR A 46 6.61 0.89 0.27
C THR A 46 7.31 -0.30 0.91
N ASP A 47 7.31 -1.44 0.25
CA ASP A 47 7.96 -2.66 0.72
C ASP A 47 9.37 -2.83 0.13
N ALA A 48 10.21 -3.59 0.83
CA ALA A 48 11.60 -3.84 0.41
C ALA A 48 11.71 -4.69 -0.89
N TRP A 49 10.63 -5.32 -1.29
CA TRP A 49 10.53 -6.08 -2.55
C TRP A 49 9.92 -5.26 -3.70
N CYS A 50 9.76 -3.97 -3.53
CA CYS A 50 9.37 -3.05 -4.58
C CYS A 50 10.59 -2.29 -5.08
N LYS A 51 10.72 -2.16 -6.39
CA LYS A 51 11.79 -1.42 -7.05
C LYS A 51 11.20 -0.43 -8.05
N PRO A 52 11.77 0.78 -8.21
CA PRO A 52 11.41 1.68 -9.30
C PRO A 52 11.92 1.12 -10.63
N GLU A 53 11.18 1.38 -11.71
CA GLU A 53 11.62 1.02 -13.06
C GLU A 53 12.77 1.92 -13.54
N ASN A 54 12.77 3.19 -13.09
CA ASN A 54 13.76 4.17 -13.49
C ASN A 54 14.02 5.21 -12.39
N ASP A 55 15.00 6.07 -12.58
CA ASP A 55 15.42 7.11 -11.63
C ASP A 55 14.45 8.31 -11.54
N GLN A 56 13.52 8.46 -12.47
CA GLN A 56 12.52 9.54 -12.47
C GLN A 56 11.24 9.17 -11.70
N TRP A 57 11.13 7.94 -11.26
CA TRP A 57 9.94 7.43 -10.55
C TRP A 57 9.48 8.36 -9.41
N LEU A 58 10.40 8.77 -8.54
CA LEU A 58 10.06 9.60 -7.39
C LEU A 58 9.49 10.96 -7.81
N ARG A 59 10.05 11.55 -8.87
CA ARG A 59 9.55 12.82 -9.43
C ARG A 59 8.15 12.64 -10.01
N SER A 60 7.92 11.55 -10.75
CA SER A 60 6.62 11.26 -11.34
C SER A 60 5.56 11.00 -10.27
N PHE A 61 5.92 10.28 -9.21
CA PHE A 61 5.01 10.03 -8.09
C PHE A 61 4.71 11.30 -7.28
N ALA A 62 5.72 12.14 -7.04
CA ALA A 62 5.59 13.36 -6.25
C ALA A 62 4.58 14.39 -6.84
N GLN A 63 4.31 14.34 -8.14
CA GLN A 63 3.32 15.22 -8.79
C GLN A 63 1.90 15.03 -8.24
N TYR A 64 1.61 13.87 -7.63
CA TYR A 64 0.32 13.59 -7.00
C TYR A 64 0.24 14.05 -5.54
N CYS A 65 1.38 14.45 -4.95
CA CYS A 65 1.49 14.91 -3.56
C CYS A 65 1.27 16.42 -3.47
N SER A 66 0.12 16.91 -3.96
CA SER A 66 -0.24 18.33 -3.92
C SER A 66 -0.72 18.79 -2.53
N ASP A 67 -0.82 20.10 -2.34
CA ASP A 67 -1.15 20.69 -1.01
C ASP A 67 -2.58 20.40 -0.56
N ASP A 68 -3.48 20.17 -1.51
CA ASP A 68 -4.88 19.81 -1.25
C ASP A 68 -5.08 18.33 -0.93
N LYS A 69 -4.03 17.50 -1.00
CA LYS A 69 -4.10 16.06 -0.73
C LYS A 69 -3.42 15.70 0.59
N GLU A 70 -3.96 14.68 1.23
CA GLU A 70 -3.46 14.12 2.50
C GLU A 70 -2.93 12.70 2.34
N ILE A 71 -3.44 11.98 1.33
CA ILE A 71 -3.03 10.62 0.99
C ILE A 71 -2.96 10.45 -0.53
N VAL A 72 -1.95 9.72 -1.01
CA VAL A 72 -1.82 9.32 -2.42
C VAL A 72 -1.74 7.81 -2.50
N ILE A 73 -2.63 7.22 -3.29
CA ILE A 73 -2.67 5.79 -3.56
C ILE A 73 -1.85 5.54 -4.82
N GLY A 74 -0.79 4.75 -4.67
CA GLY A 74 0.05 4.32 -5.77
C GLY A 74 -0.36 2.94 -6.32
N HIS A 75 0.35 2.53 -7.36
CA HIS A 75 0.19 1.23 -7.99
C HIS A 75 1.51 0.48 -8.07
N THR A 76 1.44 -0.83 -7.85
CA THR A 76 2.54 -1.77 -8.12
C THR A 76 2.06 -2.79 -9.16
N PHE A 77 2.97 -3.31 -9.96
CA PHE A 77 2.73 -4.46 -10.84
C PHE A 77 3.83 -5.49 -10.62
N TYR A 78 3.57 -6.74 -10.97
CA TYR A 78 4.58 -7.80 -10.84
C TYR A 78 5.58 -7.74 -11.97
N ASP A 79 6.79 -8.23 -11.73
CA ASP A 79 7.83 -8.40 -12.74
C ASP A 79 7.33 -9.30 -13.89
N ASP A 80 7.87 -9.14 -15.10
CA ASP A 80 7.42 -9.82 -16.32
C ASP A 80 7.53 -11.35 -16.24
N ASP A 81 8.40 -11.88 -15.38
CA ASP A 81 8.57 -13.32 -15.12
C ASP A 81 7.51 -13.91 -14.17
N ALA A 82 6.63 -13.06 -13.60
CA ALA A 82 5.55 -13.54 -12.75
C ALA A 82 4.51 -14.37 -13.55
N PRO A 83 3.90 -15.39 -12.92
CA PRO A 83 2.82 -16.15 -13.56
C PRO A 83 1.70 -15.22 -14.07
N VAL A 84 1.27 -15.43 -15.31
CA VAL A 84 0.23 -14.58 -15.96
C VAL A 84 -1.03 -14.46 -15.11
N ALA A 85 -1.44 -15.54 -14.45
CA ALA A 85 -2.60 -15.53 -13.55
C ALA A 85 -2.42 -14.54 -12.37
N TYR A 86 -1.20 -14.40 -11.84
CA TYR A 86 -0.91 -13.45 -10.77
C TYR A 86 -0.91 -12.01 -11.27
N GLN A 87 -0.30 -11.77 -12.44
CA GLN A 87 -0.31 -10.46 -13.09
C GLN A 87 -1.73 -10.01 -13.40
N TYR A 88 -2.55 -10.89 -13.97
CA TYR A 88 -3.95 -10.61 -14.30
C TYR A 88 -4.77 -10.27 -13.06
N GLU A 89 -4.76 -11.14 -12.04
CA GLU A 89 -5.48 -10.93 -10.79
C GLU A 89 -5.08 -9.61 -10.13
N HIS A 90 -3.76 -9.35 -10.04
CA HIS A 90 -3.25 -8.13 -9.44
C HIS A 90 -3.74 -6.87 -10.19
N SER A 91 -3.69 -6.89 -11.51
CA SER A 91 -4.09 -5.78 -12.38
C SER A 91 -5.58 -5.49 -12.30
N VAL A 92 -6.42 -6.53 -12.33
CA VAL A 92 -7.88 -6.40 -12.21
C VAL A 92 -8.26 -5.81 -10.86
N HIS A 93 -7.70 -6.34 -9.77
CA HIS A 93 -7.97 -5.80 -8.43
C HIS A 93 -7.47 -4.36 -8.29
N ALA A 94 -6.29 -4.04 -8.83
CA ALA A 94 -5.78 -2.67 -8.83
C ALA A 94 -6.70 -1.72 -9.59
N ALA A 95 -7.18 -2.11 -10.77
CA ALA A 95 -8.09 -1.29 -11.56
C ALA A 95 -9.39 -0.94 -10.79
N TYR A 96 -9.99 -1.91 -10.08
CA TYR A 96 -11.16 -1.65 -9.25
C TYR A 96 -10.85 -0.75 -8.06
N ASN A 97 -9.74 -1.00 -7.37
CA ASN A 97 -9.33 -0.23 -6.20
C ASN A 97 -9.05 1.24 -6.57
N LEU A 98 -8.27 1.48 -7.62
CA LEU A 98 -7.93 2.81 -8.09
C LEU A 98 -9.17 3.54 -8.63
N ARG A 99 -10.04 2.86 -9.39
CA ARG A 99 -11.30 3.43 -9.84
C ARG A 99 -12.22 3.83 -8.69
N SER A 100 -12.28 3.02 -7.62
CA SER A 100 -13.04 3.35 -6.42
C SER A 100 -12.50 4.63 -5.78
N ALA A 101 -11.19 4.74 -5.65
CA ALA A 101 -10.51 5.90 -5.07
C ALA A 101 -10.71 7.17 -5.91
N THR A 102 -10.66 7.09 -7.24
CA THR A 102 -10.88 8.25 -8.13
C THR A 102 -12.32 8.74 -8.11
N LYS A 103 -13.30 7.85 -7.88
CA LYS A 103 -14.72 8.20 -7.88
C LYS A 103 -15.28 8.62 -6.51
N GLY A 104 -14.55 8.38 -5.45
CA GLY A 104 -15.04 8.66 -4.11
C GLY A 104 -14.03 8.32 -3.03
N LYS A 105 -14.31 7.30 -2.22
CA LYS A 105 -13.43 6.83 -1.15
C LYS A 105 -12.62 5.63 -1.63
N GLY A 106 -11.31 5.61 -1.36
CA GLY A 106 -10.51 4.41 -1.48
C GLY A 106 -10.96 3.37 -0.45
N ILE A 107 -11.36 2.19 -0.91
CA ILE A 107 -11.85 1.12 -0.03
C ILE A 107 -10.68 0.25 0.44
N THR A 108 -9.80 -0.09 -0.47
CA THR A 108 -8.61 -0.92 -0.21
C THR A 108 -7.55 -0.68 -1.28
N THR A 109 -6.42 -1.33 -1.13
CA THR A 109 -5.39 -1.46 -2.17
C THR A 109 -4.72 -2.83 -2.08
N ASN A 110 -4.33 -3.37 -3.21
CA ASN A 110 -3.49 -4.56 -3.32
C ASN A 110 -2.03 -4.20 -3.63
N SER A 111 -1.73 -2.91 -3.76
CA SER A 111 -0.38 -2.40 -4.05
C SER A 111 0.36 -1.99 -2.80
N SER A 112 1.67 -2.23 -2.79
CA SER A 112 2.57 -1.87 -1.67
C SER A 112 3.15 -0.46 -1.86
N LEU A 113 2.27 0.52 -2.16
CA LEU A 113 2.67 1.91 -2.42
C LEU A 113 1.59 2.90 -1.99
N VAL A 114 1.86 3.64 -0.93
CA VAL A 114 0.99 4.73 -0.43
C VAL A 114 1.86 5.87 0.06
N ALA A 115 1.53 7.10 -0.31
CA ALA A 115 2.07 8.27 0.38
C ALA A 115 1.01 8.90 1.28
N ILE A 116 1.45 9.43 2.41
CA ILE A 116 0.56 10.08 3.39
C ILE A 116 1.27 11.26 4.03
N ARG A 117 0.52 12.32 4.34
CA ARG A 117 1.04 13.44 5.11
C ARG A 117 1.26 13.02 6.56
N LYS A 118 2.45 13.34 7.08
CA LYS A 118 2.87 12.97 8.44
C LYS A 118 1.92 13.52 9.49
N ASP A 119 1.60 14.80 9.42
CA ASP A 119 0.71 15.49 10.36
C ASP A 119 -0.70 14.91 10.35
N PHE A 120 -1.23 14.60 9.17
CA PHE A 120 -2.52 13.95 9.01
C PHE A 120 -2.54 12.55 9.62
N PHE A 121 -1.51 11.71 9.33
CA PHE A 121 -1.40 10.39 9.93
C PHE A 121 -1.36 10.44 11.46
N MET A 122 -0.63 11.41 12.02
CA MET A 122 -0.52 11.57 13.47
C MET A 122 -1.82 12.07 14.09
N LYS A 123 -2.48 13.06 13.47
CA LYS A 123 -3.76 13.62 13.90
C LYS A 123 -4.84 12.55 13.98
N GLU A 124 -4.92 11.68 12.99
CA GLU A 124 -5.90 10.60 12.89
C GLU A 124 -5.47 9.32 13.66
N ASN A 125 -4.46 9.41 14.54
CA ASN A 125 -3.99 8.32 15.39
C ASN A 125 -3.50 7.07 14.62
N GLY A 126 -2.93 7.22 13.43
CA GLY A 126 -2.28 6.16 12.68
C GLY A 126 -3.14 4.89 12.53
N PHE A 127 -2.59 3.75 12.90
CA PHE A 127 -3.27 2.44 12.81
C PHE A 127 -4.23 2.14 13.98
N LEU A 128 -4.56 3.11 14.84
CA LEU A 128 -5.54 2.87 15.90
C LEU A 128 -6.88 2.42 15.30
N GLY A 129 -7.47 1.36 15.87
CA GLY A 129 -8.65 0.67 15.33
C GLY A 129 -8.31 -0.59 14.51
N ASN A 130 -7.09 -0.68 13.95
CA ASN A 130 -6.66 -1.78 13.07
C ASN A 130 -5.52 -2.63 13.68
N LEU A 131 -5.17 -2.40 14.94
CA LEU A 131 -4.01 -3.05 15.58
C LEU A 131 -4.20 -4.57 15.80
N LYS A 132 -5.43 -5.05 15.86
CA LYS A 132 -5.74 -6.48 16.01
C LYS A 132 -5.38 -7.32 14.77
N PHE A 133 -5.17 -6.70 13.62
CA PHE A 133 -4.81 -7.39 12.39
C PHE A 133 -3.31 -7.38 12.16
N VAL A 134 -2.73 -8.55 11.90
CA VAL A 134 -1.28 -8.70 11.64
C VAL A 134 -0.89 -8.08 10.30
N ARG A 135 -1.77 -8.13 9.29
CA ARG A 135 -1.55 -7.70 7.90
C ARG A 135 -2.46 -6.55 7.49
N GLY A 136 -2.36 -6.14 6.23
CA GLY A 136 -3.25 -5.18 5.58
C GLY A 136 -2.89 -3.73 5.85
N GLU A 137 -1.63 -3.44 6.07
CA GLU A 137 -1.15 -2.11 6.39
C GLU A 137 -1.61 -1.08 5.37
N TYR A 138 -1.38 -1.35 4.09
CA TYR A 138 -1.77 -0.45 3.00
C TYR A 138 -3.29 -0.36 2.84
N ALA A 139 -3.99 -1.49 2.89
CA ALA A 139 -5.45 -1.52 2.82
C ALA A 139 -6.09 -0.67 3.92
N PHE A 140 -5.59 -0.77 5.16
CA PHE A 140 -6.11 0.03 6.27
C PHE A 140 -5.72 1.51 6.18
N LEU A 141 -4.53 1.84 5.65
CA LEU A 141 -4.18 3.24 5.37
C LEU A 141 -5.17 3.83 4.36
N VAL A 142 -5.38 3.16 3.24
CA VAL A 142 -6.31 3.62 2.21
C VAL A 142 -7.73 3.74 2.77
N ASN A 143 -8.24 2.70 3.44
CA ASN A 143 -9.61 2.69 3.95
C ASN A 143 -9.88 3.78 4.99
N LYS A 144 -8.95 3.95 5.93
CA LYS A 144 -9.11 4.89 7.04
C LYS A 144 -8.93 6.34 6.62
N PHE A 145 -7.91 6.61 5.78
CA PHE A 145 -7.45 7.96 5.53
C PHE A 145 -7.98 8.57 4.24
N SER A 146 -8.48 7.78 3.27
CA SER A 146 -8.93 8.30 1.99
C SER A 146 -10.37 8.80 2.02
N ASN A 147 -10.62 9.89 1.30
CA ASN A 147 -11.93 10.36 0.91
C ASN A 147 -11.86 11.05 -0.46
N LYS A 148 -12.99 11.48 -0.99
CA LYS A 148 -13.07 12.08 -2.32
C LYS A 148 -12.22 13.35 -2.47
N GLU A 149 -12.05 14.12 -1.42
CA GLU A 149 -11.43 15.44 -1.43
C GLU A 149 -9.93 15.38 -1.19
N ASN A 150 -9.50 14.51 -0.26
CA ASN A 150 -8.12 14.47 0.22
C ASN A 150 -7.23 13.43 -0.49
N THR A 151 -7.76 12.64 -1.42
CA THR A 151 -7.04 11.51 -2.00
C THR A 151 -6.53 11.82 -3.39
N GLY A 152 -5.24 11.68 -3.60
CA GLY A 152 -4.59 11.58 -4.90
C GLY A 152 -4.50 10.11 -5.35
N VAL A 153 -4.56 9.86 -6.65
CA VAL A 153 -4.38 8.53 -7.24
C VAL A 153 -3.32 8.60 -8.33
N ALA A 154 -2.18 7.95 -8.11
CA ALA A 154 -1.07 7.92 -9.04
C ALA A 154 -1.33 6.89 -10.15
N ILE A 155 -1.74 7.37 -11.33
CA ILE A 155 -2.17 6.55 -12.46
C ILE A 155 -1.19 6.56 -13.64
N ALA A 156 -0.18 7.43 -13.65
CA ALA A 156 0.81 7.43 -14.70
C ALA A 156 1.76 6.24 -14.55
N PRO A 157 2.03 5.45 -15.60
CA PRO A 157 2.94 4.29 -15.52
C PRO A 157 4.31 4.64 -14.92
N SER A 158 4.86 5.81 -15.23
CA SER A 158 6.14 6.29 -14.68
C SER A 158 6.13 6.49 -13.16
N SER A 159 4.97 6.46 -12.51
CA SER A 159 4.82 6.54 -11.05
C SER A 159 4.63 5.17 -10.37
N PHE A 160 4.61 4.08 -11.13
CA PHE A 160 4.40 2.74 -10.60
C PHE A 160 5.71 2.14 -10.08
N LEU A 161 5.59 1.14 -9.19
CA LEU A 161 6.72 0.31 -8.77
C LEU A 161 6.54 -1.11 -9.29
N ILE A 162 7.66 -1.74 -9.60
CA ILE A 162 7.72 -3.17 -9.87
C ILE A 162 7.80 -3.89 -8.53
N GLU A 163 6.90 -4.84 -8.29
CA GLU A 163 6.87 -5.67 -7.10
C GLU A 163 7.37 -7.07 -7.45
N ASP A 164 8.32 -7.60 -6.68
CA ASP A 164 8.80 -8.98 -6.87
C ASP A 164 7.64 -9.97 -6.78
N THR A 165 7.66 -10.97 -7.66
CA THR A 165 6.66 -12.04 -7.69
C THR A 165 6.47 -12.66 -6.31
N PRO A 166 5.26 -12.70 -5.77
CA PRO A 166 5.01 -13.32 -4.49
C PRO A 166 5.19 -14.83 -4.58
N PHE A 167 6.00 -15.42 -3.70
CA PHE A 167 6.01 -16.87 -3.57
C PHE A 167 4.62 -17.39 -3.09
N LYS A 168 4.27 -18.61 -3.46
CA LYS A 168 2.92 -19.21 -3.24
C LYS A 168 2.36 -19.01 -1.83
N LYS A 169 3.19 -19.12 -0.79
CA LYS A 169 2.77 -18.91 0.61
C LYS A 169 2.39 -17.43 0.88
N ARG A 170 3.10 -16.46 0.30
CA ARG A 170 2.77 -15.03 0.45
C ARG A 170 1.47 -14.71 -0.27
N TRP A 171 1.29 -15.23 -1.47
CA TRP A 171 0.06 -15.10 -2.25
C TRP A 171 -1.15 -15.65 -1.49
N GLY A 172 -1.08 -16.90 -1.01
CA GLY A 172 -2.14 -17.51 -0.20
C GLY A 172 -2.45 -16.75 1.09
N ASN A 173 -1.43 -16.22 1.77
CA ASN A 173 -1.63 -15.40 2.97
C ASN A 173 -2.32 -14.06 2.68
N ASN A 174 -2.11 -13.47 1.51
CA ASN A 174 -2.79 -12.25 1.09
C ASN A 174 -4.28 -12.54 0.83
N HIS A 175 -4.60 -13.68 0.23
CA HIS A 175 -5.98 -14.15 0.06
C HIS A 175 -6.69 -14.39 1.37
N LEU A 176 -6.04 -15.08 2.32
CA LEU A 176 -6.59 -15.28 3.66
C LEU A 176 -6.82 -13.97 4.40
N PHE A 177 -5.91 -13.00 4.24
CA PHE A 177 -6.15 -11.65 4.76
C PHE A 177 -7.37 -11.01 4.09
N ALA A 178 -7.48 -11.10 2.77
CA ALA A 178 -8.60 -10.57 2.03
C ALA A 178 -9.94 -11.14 2.55
N ILE A 179 -10.02 -12.45 2.78
CA ILE A 179 -11.22 -13.10 3.29
C ILE A 179 -11.55 -12.66 4.73
N ASN A 180 -10.55 -12.61 5.60
CA ASN A 180 -10.78 -12.44 7.05
C ASN A 180 -10.87 -10.97 7.50
N ALA A 181 -10.18 -10.06 6.83
CA ALA A 181 -10.03 -8.68 7.27
C ALA A 181 -10.80 -7.68 6.41
N GLN A 182 -11.07 -7.99 5.17
CA GLN A 182 -11.74 -7.07 4.25
C GLN A 182 -13.18 -6.74 4.67
N GLY A 183 -13.88 -7.67 5.31
CA GLY A 183 -15.20 -7.42 5.90
C GLY A 183 -15.21 -6.32 6.98
N CYS A 184 -14.03 -5.95 7.49
CA CYS A 184 -13.86 -4.86 8.46
C CYS A 184 -13.54 -3.51 7.78
N LEU A 185 -13.38 -3.47 6.45
CA LEU A 185 -13.15 -2.26 5.70
C LEU A 185 -14.49 -1.61 5.32
N ASP A 186 -14.60 -0.31 5.57
CA ASP A 186 -15.79 0.45 5.18
C ASP A 186 -15.99 0.40 3.66
N GLY A 187 -17.21 0.07 3.23
CA GLY A 187 -17.56 0.01 1.82
C GLY A 187 -17.10 -1.23 1.06
N PHE A 188 -16.43 -2.19 1.73
CA PHE A 188 -15.88 -3.39 1.09
C PHE A 188 -16.95 -4.24 0.37
N TYR A 189 -18.15 -4.33 0.89
CA TYR A 189 -19.23 -5.11 0.27
C TYR A 189 -19.55 -4.68 -1.18
N ARG A 190 -19.37 -3.41 -1.52
CA ARG A 190 -19.54 -2.91 -2.90
C ARG A 190 -18.45 -3.45 -3.85
N LEU A 191 -17.21 -3.51 -3.38
CA LEU A 191 -16.10 -4.09 -4.15
C LEU A 191 -16.21 -5.61 -4.27
N ARG A 192 -16.64 -6.28 -3.20
CA ARG A 192 -16.83 -7.73 -3.19
C ARG A 192 -17.78 -8.19 -4.31
N THR A 193 -18.86 -7.46 -4.55
CA THR A 193 -19.79 -7.78 -5.63
C THR A 193 -19.10 -7.71 -7.00
N LEU A 194 -18.23 -6.70 -7.22
CA LEU A 194 -17.46 -6.58 -8.47
C LEU A 194 -16.45 -7.73 -8.62
N TYR A 195 -15.73 -8.09 -7.57
CA TYR A 195 -14.78 -9.22 -7.60
C TYR A 195 -15.45 -10.57 -7.87
N HIS A 196 -16.65 -10.78 -7.36
CA HIS A 196 -17.39 -12.02 -7.60
C HIS A 196 -17.95 -12.10 -9.02
N LEU A 197 -18.35 -10.99 -9.62
CA LEU A 197 -18.78 -10.96 -11.00
C LEU A 197 -17.65 -11.34 -11.96
N ASP A 198 -16.42 -10.82 -11.73
CA ASP A 198 -15.26 -11.16 -12.56
C ASP A 198 -14.80 -12.61 -12.37
N ASN A 199 -14.77 -13.11 -11.15
CA ASN A 199 -14.43 -14.51 -10.90
C ASN A 199 -15.47 -15.47 -11.51
N GLY A 200 -16.73 -15.09 -11.57
CA GLY A 200 -17.78 -15.83 -12.26
C GLY A 200 -17.60 -15.89 -13.78
N LEU A 201 -17.06 -14.83 -14.38
CA LEU A 201 -16.76 -14.76 -15.81
C LEU A 201 -15.51 -15.56 -16.22
N MET A 202 -14.59 -15.83 -15.28
CA MET A 202 -13.39 -16.62 -15.55
C MET A 202 -13.61 -18.15 -15.46
N HIS A 203 -14.74 -18.59 -14.96
CA HIS A 203 -15.12 -20.01 -14.89
C HIS A 203 -16.12 -20.43 -15.98
N LEU A 204 -16.45 -19.53 -16.90
CA LEU A 204 -17.19 -19.80 -18.14
C LEU A 204 -16.26 -19.85 -19.34
#